data_7def330baae48510c844932b1d161e9a
#
_entry.id   7def330baae48510c844932b1d161e9a
#
_cell.length_a   1.000
_cell.length_b   1.000
_cell.length_c   1.000
_cell.angle_alpha   90.00
_cell.angle_beta   90.00
_cell.angle_gamma   90.00
#
_symmetry.space_group_name_H-M   'P 1'
#
loop_
_entity.id
_entity.type
_entity.pdbx_description
1 polymer ?
#
loop_
_entity_poly.entity_id
_entity_poly.type
_entity_poly.pdbx_seq_one_letter_code
_entity_poly.pdbx_strand_id
1 'polypeptide(L)'
;LCLKAVPGMDNIVNKQAMEIITYHALGLGFVALALKNNKIESKSSTMTIIETGTLTASTYLIQAIVGLGATILLYYFGKSIFYASGLLLPMGYGQGPGQALNFGTIYTGQAKLQGIDFAGGDFGLAIAAIGFIVGSIVGVIYLNILRRKGIITVQEMEDKQTNTLDDYQSEDEIPDSESIDK
;
A
#
# COMPACT_ATOMS: atom_id res chain seq x y z
N LEU A 1 6.13 -13.35 -9.56
CA LEU A 1 6.50 -14.73 -9.19
C LEU A 1 5.60 -15.75 -9.90
N CYS A 2 4.26 -15.60 -9.90
CA CYS A 2 3.34 -16.54 -10.55
C CYS A 2 3.51 -16.61 -12.09
N LEU A 3 3.89 -15.52 -12.76
CA LEU A 3 4.08 -15.51 -14.22
C LEU A 3 5.33 -16.28 -14.68
N LYS A 4 6.34 -16.44 -13.84
CA LYS A 4 7.53 -17.24 -14.15
C LYS A 4 7.27 -18.76 -14.14
N ALA A 5 6.14 -19.19 -13.61
CA ALA A 5 5.73 -20.60 -13.58
C ALA A 5 5.14 -21.11 -14.91
N VAL A 6 4.91 -20.23 -15.90
CA VAL A 6 4.37 -20.61 -17.21
C VAL A 6 5.52 -20.72 -18.22
N PRO A 7 5.82 -21.93 -18.73
CA PRO A 7 6.89 -22.13 -19.71
C PRO A 7 6.62 -21.30 -20.97
N GLY A 8 7.62 -20.51 -21.40
CA GLY A 8 7.53 -19.70 -22.64
C GLY A 8 7.17 -18.22 -22.42
N MET A 9 6.79 -17.79 -21.23
CA MET A 9 6.48 -16.38 -20.97
C MET A 9 7.72 -15.52 -20.69
N ASP A 10 8.86 -16.10 -20.41
CA ASP A 10 10.11 -15.37 -20.17
C ASP A 10 10.57 -14.56 -21.40
N ASN A 11 10.16 -14.96 -22.60
CA ASN A 11 10.45 -14.23 -23.84
C ASN A 11 9.43 -13.12 -24.17
N ILE A 12 8.24 -13.13 -23.54
CA ILE A 12 7.18 -12.17 -23.81
C ILE A 12 7.18 -11.04 -22.79
N VAL A 13 7.58 -11.34 -21.55
CA VAL A 13 7.60 -10.37 -20.45
C VAL A 13 9.04 -9.95 -20.16
N ASN A 14 9.50 -8.93 -20.87
CA ASN A 14 10.77 -8.29 -20.55
C ASN A 14 10.63 -7.57 -19.19
N LYS A 15 11.33 -8.05 -18.17
CA LYS A 15 11.30 -7.49 -16.81
C LYS A 15 11.57 -5.98 -16.82
N GLN A 16 12.55 -5.55 -17.61
CA GLN A 16 12.95 -4.14 -17.73
C GLN A 16 11.83 -3.29 -18.37
N ALA A 17 11.16 -3.81 -19.38
CA ALA A 17 10.01 -3.12 -19.99
C ALA A 17 8.84 -3.00 -19.03
N MET A 18 8.56 -4.04 -18.24
CA MET A 18 7.51 -4.00 -17.22
C MET A 18 7.82 -3.01 -16.11
N GLU A 19 9.07 -2.92 -15.66
CA GLU A 19 9.50 -1.93 -14.67
C GLU A 19 9.31 -0.50 -15.20
N ILE A 20 9.70 -0.23 -16.44
CA ILE A 20 9.54 1.08 -17.09
C ILE A 20 8.06 1.44 -17.22
N ILE A 21 7.23 0.51 -17.73
CA ILE A 21 5.78 0.73 -17.88
C ILE A 21 5.15 1.03 -16.52
N THR A 22 5.46 0.22 -15.50
CA THR A 22 4.92 0.39 -14.15
C THR A 22 5.32 1.76 -13.58
N TYR A 23 6.57 2.16 -13.73
CA TYR A 23 7.06 3.46 -13.26
C TYR A 23 6.31 4.63 -13.89
N HIS A 24 6.15 4.61 -15.22
CA HIS A 24 5.45 5.68 -15.93
C HIS A 24 3.94 5.67 -15.67
N ALA A 25 3.32 4.48 -15.61
CA ALA A 25 1.90 4.35 -15.31
C ALA A 25 1.56 4.85 -13.90
N LEU A 26 2.40 4.52 -12.91
CA LEU A 26 2.26 5.03 -11.55
C LEU A 26 2.42 6.56 -11.51
N GLY A 27 3.44 7.10 -12.19
CA GLY A 27 3.65 8.54 -12.25
C GLY A 27 2.45 9.27 -12.85
N LEU A 28 1.93 8.80 -13.99
CA LEU A 28 0.74 9.35 -14.62
C LEU A 28 -0.50 9.22 -13.72
N GLY A 29 -0.66 8.08 -13.03
CA GLY A 29 -1.75 7.87 -12.08
C GLY A 29 -1.73 8.89 -10.94
N PHE A 30 -0.55 9.17 -10.35
CA PHE A 30 -0.43 10.20 -9.32
C PHE A 30 -0.71 11.62 -9.84
N VAL A 31 -0.26 11.93 -11.06
CA VAL A 31 -0.58 13.23 -11.69
C VAL A 31 -2.08 13.34 -11.93
N ALA A 32 -2.72 12.32 -12.45
CA ALA A 32 -4.17 12.31 -12.68
C ALA A 32 -4.96 12.47 -11.36
N LEU A 33 -4.53 11.78 -10.29
CA LEU A 33 -5.10 11.93 -8.95
C LEU A 33 -4.94 13.35 -8.39
N ALA A 34 -3.77 13.96 -8.60
CA ALA A 34 -3.51 15.33 -8.14
C ALA A 34 -4.30 16.37 -8.93
N LEU A 35 -4.57 16.11 -10.21
CA LEU A 35 -5.36 16.99 -11.07
C LEU A 35 -6.87 16.76 -10.94
N LYS A 36 -7.28 15.62 -10.36
CA LYS A 36 -8.69 15.35 -10.08
C LYS A 36 -9.20 16.42 -9.10
N ASN A 37 -10.06 17.29 -9.61
CA ASN A 37 -10.63 18.39 -8.82
C ASN A 37 -11.78 17.85 -7.96
N ASN A 38 -11.44 17.26 -6.82
CA ASN A 38 -12.44 16.85 -5.86
C ASN A 38 -13.03 18.11 -5.23
N LYS A 39 -14.18 18.55 -5.74
CA LYS A 39 -15.06 19.46 -5.00
C LYS A 39 -15.63 18.69 -3.80
N ILE A 40 -14.75 18.31 -2.88
CA ILE A 40 -15.19 17.76 -1.61
C ILE A 40 -15.80 18.92 -0.86
N GLU A 41 -17.12 19.07 -0.91
CA GLU A 41 -17.91 19.76 0.10
C GLU A 41 -17.85 18.97 1.42
N SER A 42 -16.68 18.48 1.75
CA SER A 42 -16.43 17.84 3.02
C SER A 42 -16.29 18.94 4.05
N LYS A 43 -17.32 19.12 4.85
CA LYS A 43 -17.21 19.66 6.20
C LYS A 43 -16.38 18.70 7.08
N SER A 44 -15.28 18.19 6.55
CA SER A 44 -14.32 17.43 7.34
C SER A 44 -13.74 18.40 8.36
N SER A 45 -14.13 18.22 9.59
CA SER A 45 -13.61 19.00 10.71
C SER A 45 -12.08 18.86 10.70
N THR A 46 -11.35 19.96 10.86
CA THR A 46 -9.91 19.96 11.03
C THR A 46 -9.46 18.92 12.07
N MET A 47 -10.32 18.69 13.06
CA MET A 47 -10.11 17.67 14.09
C MET A 47 -10.06 16.26 13.51
N THR A 48 -10.96 15.89 12.61
CA THR A 48 -10.98 14.58 11.95
C THR A 48 -9.73 14.34 11.11
N ILE A 49 -9.22 15.37 10.43
CA ILE A 49 -7.97 15.29 9.65
C ILE A 49 -6.78 15.04 10.57
N ILE A 50 -6.70 15.77 11.69
CA ILE A 50 -5.63 15.58 12.68
C ILE A 50 -5.70 14.19 13.30
N GLU A 51 -6.88 13.72 13.69
CA GLU A 51 -7.08 12.40 14.28
C GLU A 51 -6.65 11.28 13.32
N THR A 52 -7.09 11.35 12.06
CA THR A 52 -6.72 10.35 11.04
C THR A 52 -5.23 10.40 10.73
N GLY A 53 -4.64 11.59 10.61
CA GLY A 53 -3.21 11.77 10.37
C GLY A 53 -2.36 11.22 11.51
N THR A 54 -2.76 11.52 12.76
CA THR A 54 -2.07 11.02 13.96
C THR A 54 -2.18 9.51 14.09
N LEU A 55 -3.36 8.94 13.81
CA LEU A 55 -3.56 7.49 13.83
C LEU A 55 -2.67 6.80 12.79
N THR A 56 -2.63 7.31 11.57
CA THR A 56 -1.79 6.76 10.49
C THR A 56 -0.30 6.85 10.85
N ALA A 57 0.17 8.00 11.31
CA ALA A 57 1.57 8.18 11.72
C ALA A 57 1.94 7.25 12.89
N SER A 58 1.08 7.12 13.88
CA SER A 58 1.29 6.22 15.03
C SER A 58 1.38 4.76 14.57
N THR A 59 0.53 4.34 13.65
CA THR A 59 0.55 2.99 13.09
C THR A 59 1.88 2.70 12.39
N TYR A 60 2.39 3.62 11.58
CA TYR A 60 3.69 3.47 10.92
C TYR A 60 4.85 3.42 11.91
N LEU A 61 4.83 4.25 12.93
CA LEU A 61 5.86 4.24 13.98
C LEU A 61 5.89 2.93 14.74
N ILE A 62 4.72 2.40 15.14
CA ILE A 62 4.63 1.11 15.83
C ILE A 62 5.16 -0.02 14.93
N GLN A 63 4.77 -0.05 13.67
CA GLN A 63 5.25 -1.04 12.70
C GLN A 63 6.77 -0.94 12.51
N ALA A 64 7.33 0.28 12.44
CA ALA A 64 8.77 0.48 12.32
C ALA A 64 9.52 -0.02 13.55
N ILE A 65 9.03 0.28 14.76
CA ILE A 65 9.64 -0.16 16.01
C ILE A 65 9.61 -1.70 16.12
N VAL A 66 8.46 -2.30 15.83
CA VAL A 66 8.29 -3.77 15.86
C VAL A 66 9.19 -4.43 14.81
N GLY A 67 9.18 -3.90 13.58
CA GLY A 67 10.00 -4.43 12.49
C GLY A 67 11.51 -4.33 12.79
N LEU A 68 11.97 -3.17 13.23
CA LEU A 68 13.38 -2.99 13.64
C LEU A 68 13.74 -3.87 14.83
N GLY A 69 12.89 -3.94 15.84
CA GLY A 69 13.12 -4.80 17.00
C GLY A 69 13.27 -6.26 16.61
N ALA A 70 12.39 -6.75 15.73
CA ALA A 70 12.45 -8.11 15.23
C ALA A 70 13.75 -8.38 14.42
N THR A 71 14.13 -7.48 13.52
CA THR A 71 15.33 -7.67 12.70
C THR A 71 16.63 -7.50 13.49
N ILE A 72 16.68 -6.60 14.45
CA ILE A 72 17.83 -6.49 15.36
C ILE A 72 17.99 -7.78 16.18
N LEU A 73 16.88 -8.31 16.68
CA LEU A 73 16.90 -9.57 17.42
C LEU A 73 17.39 -10.72 16.55
N LEU A 74 16.86 -10.86 15.33
CA LEU A 74 17.28 -11.88 14.36
C LEU A 74 18.75 -11.70 13.94
N TYR A 75 19.22 -10.48 13.76
CA TYR A 75 20.62 -10.19 13.46
C TYR A 75 21.54 -10.65 14.59
N TYR A 76 21.12 -10.49 15.84
CA TYR A 76 21.91 -10.93 17.00
C TYR A 76 22.06 -12.46 17.04
N PHE A 77 21.02 -13.18 16.60
CA PHE A 77 21.05 -14.65 16.56
C PHE A 77 21.74 -15.21 15.32
N GLY A 78 21.63 -14.60 14.15
CA GLY A 78 22.03 -15.23 12.88
C GLY A 78 23.00 -14.42 12.00
N LYS A 79 23.19 -13.12 12.21
CA LYS A 79 24.05 -12.20 11.42
C LYS A 79 23.84 -12.22 9.90
N SER A 80 22.83 -12.92 9.39
CA SER A 80 22.58 -13.11 7.96
C SER A 80 21.53 -12.14 7.40
N ILE A 81 20.91 -11.33 8.24
CA ILE A 81 19.83 -10.41 7.86
C ILE A 81 20.33 -8.97 7.96
N PHE A 82 20.05 -8.18 6.94
CA PHE A 82 20.34 -6.76 6.99
C PHE A 82 19.50 -6.08 8.10
N TYR A 83 20.16 -5.47 9.07
CA TYR A 83 19.51 -4.96 10.30
C TYR A 83 18.40 -3.95 10.07
N ALA A 84 18.49 -3.14 8.99
CA ALA A 84 17.45 -2.17 8.64
C ALA A 84 16.26 -2.76 7.87
N SER A 85 16.29 -4.06 7.54
CA SER A 85 15.22 -4.71 6.76
C SER A 85 13.85 -4.65 7.45
N GLY A 86 13.82 -4.51 8.77
CA GLY A 86 12.58 -4.33 9.54
C GLY A 86 11.82 -3.04 9.22
N LEU A 87 12.50 -2.02 8.70
CA LEU A 87 11.83 -0.80 8.22
C LEU A 87 10.99 -1.04 6.95
N LEU A 88 11.15 -2.17 6.28
CA LEU A 88 10.28 -2.56 5.17
C LEU A 88 8.88 -2.95 5.65
N LEU A 89 8.69 -3.22 6.95
CA LEU A 89 7.38 -3.56 7.49
C LEU A 89 6.34 -2.42 7.29
N PRO A 90 6.57 -1.18 7.74
CA PRO A 90 5.65 -0.08 7.49
C PRO A 90 5.53 0.27 6.00
N MET A 91 6.58 0.04 5.20
CA MET A 91 6.54 0.27 3.77
C MET A 91 5.61 -0.73 3.06
N GLY A 92 5.72 -2.03 3.39
CA GLY A 92 4.90 -3.08 2.78
C GLY A 92 3.45 -3.09 3.27
N TYR A 93 3.24 -2.94 4.56
CA TYR A 93 1.90 -2.98 5.17
C TYR A 93 1.12 -1.67 4.99
N GLY A 94 1.79 -0.54 5.07
CA GLY A 94 1.15 0.77 5.06
C GLY A 94 1.14 1.46 3.70
N GLN A 95 2.21 1.31 2.92
CA GLN A 95 2.36 2.01 1.65
C GLN A 95 2.28 1.08 0.42
N GLY A 96 2.28 -0.23 0.67
CA GLY A 96 2.08 -1.24 -0.37
C GLY A 96 3.36 -1.68 -1.10
N PRO A 97 3.22 -2.54 -2.12
CA PRO A 97 4.34 -3.25 -2.75
C PRO A 97 5.31 -2.33 -3.48
N GLY A 98 4.84 -1.21 -4.03
CA GLY A 98 5.69 -0.27 -4.76
C GLY A 98 6.77 0.36 -3.88
N GLN A 99 6.41 0.85 -2.71
CA GLN A 99 7.34 1.42 -1.75
C GLN A 99 8.23 0.36 -1.11
N ALA A 100 7.65 -0.80 -0.78
CA ALA A 100 8.42 -1.91 -0.23
C ALA A 100 9.50 -2.41 -1.21
N LEU A 101 9.20 -2.50 -2.51
CA LEU A 101 10.16 -2.83 -3.55
C LEU A 101 11.25 -1.77 -3.68
N ASN A 102 10.86 -0.50 -3.73
CA ASN A 102 11.79 0.62 -3.92
C ASN A 102 12.82 0.68 -2.77
N PHE A 103 12.35 0.77 -1.53
CA PHE A 103 13.23 0.78 -0.37
C PHE A 103 14.01 -0.53 -0.20
N GLY A 104 13.36 -1.67 -0.48
CA GLY A 104 14.02 -2.97 -0.48
C GLY A 104 15.20 -3.05 -1.44
N THR A 105 15.06 -2.49 -2.64
CA THR A 105 16.13 -2.43 -3.64
C THR A 105 17.30 -1.57 -3.15
N ILE A 106 17.02 -0.43 -2.51
CA ILE A 106 18.05 0.41 -1.89
C ILE A 106 18.79 -0.37 -0.80
N TYR A 107 18.05 -1.12 0.03
CA TYR A 107 18.66 -1.93 1.09
C TYR A 107 19.49 -3.10 0.56
N THR A 108 19.14 -3.66 -0.59
CA THR A 108 20.00 -4.64 -1.29
C THR A 108 21.39 -4.05 -1.57
N GLY A 109 21.43 -2.82 -2.10
CA GLY A 109 22.69 -2.12 -2.36
C GLY A 109 23.51 -1.88 -1.09
N GLN A 110 22.85 -1.40 -0.02
CA GLN A 110 23.52 -1.13 1.26
C GLN A 110 24.01 -2.40 1.98
N ALA A 111 23.24 -3.47 1.92
CA ALA A 111 23.61 -4.77 2.49
C ALA A 111 24.86 -5.34 1.78
N LYS A 112 24.90 -5.22 0.46
CA LYS A 112 26.05 -5.66 -0.35
C LYS A 112 27.35 -4.93 0.02
N LEU A 113 27.28 -3.63 0.33
CA LEU A 113 28.43 -2.85 0.81
C LEU A 113 28.98 -3.36 2.16
N GLN A 114 28.12 -4.03 2.93
CA GLN A 114 28.48 -4.65 4.23
C GLN A 114 28.81 -6.14 4.10
N GLY A 115 28.90 -6.67 2.88
CA GLY A 115 29.17 -8.08 2.64
C GLY A 115 28.01 -9.03 2.97
N ILE A 116 26.79 -8.49 3.09
CA ILE A 116 25.56 -9.26 3.36
C ILE A 116 24.83 -9.49 2.05
N ASP A 117 24.56 -10.74 1.70
CA ASP A 117 23.71 -11.08 0.56
C ASP A 117 22.25 -11.02 0.97
N PHE A 118 21.59 -9.91 0.67
CA PHE A 118 20.22 -9.63 1.03
C PHE A 118 19.41 -9.18 -0.18
N ALA A 119 18.41 -9.97 -0.57
CA ALA A 119 17.46 -9.67 -1.64
C ALA A 119 16.33 -8.77 -1.11
N GLY A 120 16.65 -7.51 -0.80
CA GLY A 120 15.73 -6.59 -0.12
C GLY A 120 14.47 -6.26 -0.91
N GLY A 121 14.55 -6.18 -2.25
CA GLY A 121 13.37 -5.97 -3.09
C GLY A 121 12.37 -7.12 -3.00
N ASP A 122 12.84 -8.37 -3.11
CA ASP A 122 11.99 -9.56 -2.99
C ASP A 122 11.44 -9.71 -1.57
N PHE A 123 12.26 -9.39 -0.56
CA PHE A 123 11.84 -9.38 0.84
C PHE A 123 10.75 -8.33 1.10
N GLY A 124 10.88 -7.13 0.57
CA GLY A 124 9.87 -6.08 0.68
C GLY A 124 8.54 -6.47 0.02
N LEU A 125 8.60 -7.08 -1.17
CA LEU A 125 7.41 -7.60 -1.85
C LEU A 125 6.74 -8.73 -1.07
N ALA A 126 7.52 -9.63 -0.46
CA ALA A 126 6.98 -10.70 0.39
C ALA A 126 6.25 -10.13 1.61
N ILE A 127 6.83 -9.12 2.28
CA ILE A 127 6.16 -8.42 3.39
C ILE A 127 4.84 -7.80 2.93
N ALA A 128 4.84 -7.09 1.79
CA ALA A 128 3.62 -6.48 1.27
C ALA A 128 2.54 -7.54 0.95
N ALA A 129 2.91 -8.66 0.33
CA ALA A 129 1.99 -9.74 0.04
C ALA A 129 1.37 -10.34 1.31
N ILE A 130 2.19 -10.59 2.34
CA ILE A 130 1.71 -11.04 3.65
C ILE A 130 0.78 -9.98 4.27
N GLY A 131 1.14 -8.70 4.16
CA GLY A 131 0.31 -7.58 4.63
C GLY A 131 -1.09 -7.59 4.02
N PHE A 132 -1.22 -7.79 2.72
CA PHE A 132 -2.51 -7.89 2.05
C PHE A 132 -3.34 -9.10 2.54
N ILE A 133 -2.70 -10.26 2.67
CA ILE A 133 -3.39 -11.47 3.13
C ILE A 133 -3.89 -11.28 4.58
N VAL A 134 -2.99 -10.83 5.47
CA VAL A 134 -3.32 -10.61 6.88
C VAL A 134 -4.37 -9.50 7.01
N GLY A 135 -4.22 -8.39 6.30
CA GLY A 135 -5.17 -7.28 6.32
C GLY A 135 -6.56 -7.71 5.87
N SER A 136 -6.65 -8.50 4.80
CA SER A 136 -7.92 -9.02 4.30
C SER A 136 -8.58 -9.97 5.30
N ILE A 137 -7.85 -10.95 5.82
CA ILE A 137 -8.41 -11.95 6.75
C ILE A 137 -8.78 -11.29 8.08
N VAL A 138 -7.85 -10.56 8.70
CA VAL A 138 -8.08 -9.92 10.00
C VAL A 138 -9.13 -8.83 9.91
N GLY A 139 -9.14 -8.07 8.81
CA GLY A 139 -10.15 -7.05 8.54
C GLY A 139 -11.57 -7.64 8.50
N VAL A 140 -11.76 -8.73 7.74
CA VAL A 140 -13.06 -9.41 7.66
C VAL A 140 -13.47 -9.98 9.01
N ILE A 141 -12.56 -10.63 9.74
CA ILE A 141 -12.84 -11.17 11.09
C ILE A 141 -13.24 -10.02 12.03
N TYR A 142 -12.50 -8.92 12.01
CA TYR A 142 -12.77 -7.76 12.88
C TYR A 142 -14.13 -7.14 12.58
N LEU A 143 -14.47 -6.93 11.31
CA LEU A 143 -15.79 -6.42 10.90
C LEU A 143 -16.91 -7.35 11.33
N ASN A 144 -16.74 -8.67 11.21
CA ASN A 144 -17.73 -9.64 11.69
C ASN A 144 -17.91 -9.59 13.21
N ILE A 145 -16.84 -9.39 13.97
CA ILE A 145 -16.92 -9.22 15.42
C ILE A 145 -17.69 -7.94 15.79
N LEU A 146 -17.39 -6.83 15.13
CA LEU A 146 -18.08 -5.55 15.35
C LEU A 146 -19.57 -5.66 15.02
N ARG A 147 -19.91 -6.34 13.92
CA ARG A 147 -21.29 -6.64 13.54
C ARG A 147 -22.02 -7.47 14.59
N ARG A 148 -21.37 -8.52 15.10
CA ARG A 148 -21.94 -9.38 16.15
C ARG A 148 -22.16 -8.63 17.48
N LYS A 149 -21.33 -7.63 17.76
CA LYS A 149 -21.45 -6.76 18.93
C LYS A 149 -22.49 -5.63 18.75
N GLY A 150 -23.12 -5.52 17.57
CA GLY A 150 -24.09 -4.47 17.27
C GLY A 150 -23.49 -3.06 17.19
N ILE A 151 -22.17 -2.94 17.04
CA ILE A 151 -21.50 -1.64 16.95
C ILE A 151 -21.62 -1.08 15.54
N ILE A 152 -21.73 -1.95 14.53
CA ILE A 152 -21.92 -1.59 13.11
C ILE A 152 -23.16 -2.31 12.60
N THR A 153 -24.09 -1.53 12.03
CA THR A 153 -25.27 -2.06 11.37
C THR A 153 -25.00 -2.29 9.88
N VAL A 154 -25.60 -3.34 9.30
CA VAL A 154 -25.42 -3.64 7.85
C VAL A 154 -25.89 -2.47 6.99
N GLN A 155 -26.97 -1.80 7.38
CA GLN A 155 -27.47 -0.62 6.71
C GLN A 155 -26.48 0.54 6.68
N GLU A 156 -25.74 0.80 7.75
CA GLU A 156 -24.69 1.85 7.76
C GLU A 156 -23.52 1.54 6.84
N MET A 157 -23.23 0.25 6.59
CA MET A 157 -22.20 -0.14 5.64
C MET A 157 -22.69 -0.02 4.19
N GLU A 158 -23.93 -0.42 3.93
CA GLU A 158 -24.56 -0.31 2.62
C GLU A 158 -24.77 1.17 2.24
N ASP A 159 -25.27 1.99 3.15
CA ASP A 159 -25.46 3.43 2.93
C ASP A 159 -24.13 4.15 2.66
N LYS A 160 -23.06 3.82 3.37
CA LYS A 160 -21.72 4.38 3.09
C LYS A 160 -21.18 3.90 1.75
N GLN A 161 -21.40 2.65 1.39
CA GLN A 161 -20.94 2.10 0.12
C GLN A 161 -21.73 2.67 -1.06
N THR A 162 -23.04 2.82 -0.91
CA THR A 162 -23.92 3.42 -1.92
C THR A 162 -23.60 4.91 -2.10
N ASN A 163 -23.46 5.67 -1.01
CA ASN A 163 -23.08 7.09 -1.08
C ASN A 163 -21.69 7.27 -1.72
N THR A 164 -20.75 6.35 -1.49
CA THR A 164 -19.44 6.40 -2.14
C THR A 164 -19.55 6.09 -3.63
N LEU A 165 -20.38 5.13 -4.03
CA LEU A 165 -20.60 4.79 -5.44
C LEU A 165 -21.38 5.90 -6.18
N ASP A 166 -22.39 6.49 -5.55
CA ASP A 166 -23.15 7.62 -6.10
C ASP A 166 -22.27 8.86 -6.26
N ASP A 167 -21.35 9.09 -5.33
CA ASP A 167 -20.37 10.17 -5.40
C ASP A 167 -19.40 9.97 -6.58
N TYR A 168 -18.99 8.72 -6.86
CA TYR A 168 -18.18 8.39 -8.05
C TYR A 168 -18.99 8.52 -9.35
N GLN A 169 -20.27 8.17 -9.37
CA GLN A 169 -21.11 8.26 -10.57
C GLN A 169 -21.51 9.69 -10.90
N SER A 170 -21.76 10.53 -9.89
CA SER A 170 -22.07 11.94 -10.08
C SER A 170 -20.86 12.78 -10.52
N GLU A 171 -19.63 12.29 -10.28
CA GLU A 171 -18.41 12.97 -10.73
C GLU A 171 -18.09 12.72 -12.23
N ASP A 172 -18.67 11.67 -12.85
CA ASP A 172 -18.45 11.38 -14.27
C ASP A 172 -19.31 12.21 -15.24
N GLU A 173 -20.30 12.94 -14.75
CA GLU A 173 -21.02 13.93 -15.56
C GLU A 173 -20.21 15.22 -15.67
N ILE A 174 -19.49 15.36 -16.80
CA ILE A 174 -18.84 16.62 -17.17
C ILE A 174 -19.94 17.68 -17.36
N PRO A 175 -19.93 18.78 -16.60
CA PRO A 175 -20.91 19.83 -16.81
C PRO A 175 -20.89 20.32 -18.26
N ASP A 176 -22.03 20.55 -18.87
CA ASP A 176 -22.17 21.04 -20.25
C ASP A 176 -21.33 22.29 -20.54
N SER A 177 -20.95 23.04 -19.49
CA SER A 177 -20.09 24.22 -19.59
C SER A 177 -18.60 23.88 -19.81
N GLU A 178 -18.18 22.65 -19.52
CA GLU A 178 -16.81 22.18 -19.64
C GLU A 178 -16.63 21.16 -20.78
N SER A 179 -17.71 20.80 -21.48
CA SER A 179 -17.63 19.89 -22.62
C SER A 179 -16.95 20.60 -23.81
N ILE A 180 -15.97 19.90 -24.39
CA ILE A 180 -15.14 20.43 -25.50
C ILE A 180 -15.94 20.46 -26.84
N ASP A 181 -17.13 19.87 -26.87
CA ASP A 181 -17.98 19.77 -28.08
C ASP A 181 -18.93 20.97 -28.23
N LYS A 182 -18.37 22.19 -28.29
CA LYS A 182 -19.08 23.37 -28.79
C LYS A 182 -18.35 24.02 -29.95
#